data_de181618c12eb3ea6ce43f3249e785ca
#
_entry.id   de181618c12eb3ea6ce43f3249e785ca
#
_cell.length_a   1.000
_cell.length_b   1.000
_cell.length_c   1.000
_cell.angle_alpha   90.00
_cell.angle_beta   90.00
_cell.angle_gamma   90.00
#
_symmetry.space_group_name_H-M   'P 1'
#
loop_
_entity.id
_entity.type
_entity.pdbx_description
1 polymer ?
#
loop_
_entity_poly.entity_id
_entity_poly.type
_entity_poly.pdbx_seq_one_letter_code
_entity_poly.pdbx_strand_id
1 'polypeptide(L)'
;MDIKNFKLYRDKCYINGEWIKANSNETISVNNPASLEEIGTVPKCGKDEATLAIESAQKAFPEWKAKSAKERSIILRKWFDLINQNHEELAQIMTIEQGKP
;
A
#
# COMPACT_ATOMS: atom_id res chain seq x y z
N MET A 1 11.97 -12.90 -11.40
CA MET A 1 10.92 -13.27 -10.44
C MET A 1 9.71 -12.36 -10.64
N ASP A 2 8.55 -12.92 -10.82
CA ASP A 2 7.35 -12.14 -11.08
C ASP A 2 6.70 -11.70 -9.77
N ILE A 3 6.77 -10.39 -9.49
CA ILE A 3 6.21 -9.80 -8.27
C ILE A 3 4.69 -10.03 -8.17
N LYS A 4 4.00 -10.19 -9.29
CA LYS A 4 2.55 -10.40 -9.33
C LYS A 4 2.13 -11.70 -8.67
N ASN A 5 3.04 -12.65 -8.53
CA ASN A 5 2.79 -13.93 -7.86
C ASN A 5 2.97 -13.86 -6.34
N PHE A 6 3.45 -12.74 -5.83
CA PHE A 6 3.63 -12.56 -4.39
C PHE A 6 2.28 -12.36 -3.70
N LYS A 7 2.11 -12.99 -2.56
CA LYS A 7 0.89 -12.91 -1.76
C LYS A 7 0.55 -11.48 -1.36
N LEU A 8 1.56 -10.66 -1.10
CA LEU A 8 1.38 -9.29 -0.62
C LEU A 8 1.30 -8.26 -1.74
N TYR A 9 1.52 -8.66 -2.99
CA TYR A 9 1.45 -7.73 -4.11
C TYR A 9 0.03 -7.18 -4.28
N ARG A 10 -0.05 -5.87 -4.53
CA ARG A 10 -1.32 -5.18 -4.81
C ARG A 10 -1.12 -4.20 -5.95
N ASP A 11 -2.10 -4.14 -6.84
CA ASP A 11 -2.11 -3.25 -8.00
C ASP A 11 -3.22 -2.20 -7.91
N LYS A 12 -3.75 -1.99 -6.73
CA LYS A 12 -4.83 -1.04 -6.47
C LYS A 12 -4.46 -0.14 -5.31
N CYS A 13 -5.23 0.94 -5.13
CA CYS A 13 -5.06 1.85 -4.00
C CYS A 13 -5.90 1.39 -2.82
N TYR A 14 -5.34 1.51 -1.62
CA TYR A 14 -6.05 1.16 -0.40
C TYR A 14 -6.68 2.42 0.20
N ILE A 15 -8.01 2.51 0.13
CA ILE A 15 -8.75 3.66 0.65
C ILE A 15 -9.99 3.14 1.39
N ASN A 16 -10.17 3.61 2.61
CA ASN A 16 -11.34 3.27 3.44
C ASN A 16 -11.54 1.76 3.60
N GLY A 17 -10.46 1.03 3.82
CA GLY A 17 -10.52 -0.42 4.04
C GLY A 17 -10.68 -1.26 2.78
N GLU A 18 -10.65 -0.65 1.60
CA GLU A 18 -10.86 -1.34 0.34
C GLU A 18 -9.73 -1.06 -0.66
N TRP A 19 -9.45 -2.05 -1.51
CA TRP A 19 -8.53 -1.89 -2.63
C TRP A 19 -9.31 -1.45 -3.85
N ILE A 20 -9.06 -0.24 -4.35
CA ILE A 20 -9.84 0.39 -5.42
C ILE A 20 -9.00 0.75 -6.64
N LYS A 21 -9.65 0.81 -7.79
CA LYS A 21 -9.10 1.33 -9.03
C LYS A 21 -9.34 2.84 -9.11
N ALA A 22 -8.67 3.50 -10.07
CA ALA A 22 -9.02 4.87 -10.42
C ALA A 22 -10.37 4.91 -11.14
N ASN A 23 -11.13 5.99 -10.97
CA ASN A 23 -12.40 6.19 -11.68
C ASN A 23 -12.22 6.15 -13.19
N SER A 24 -11.10 6.64 -13.69
CA SER A 24 -10.78 6.62 -15.12
C SER A 24 -10.44 5.23 -15.65
N ASN A 25 -10.21 4.26 -14.77
CA ASN A 25 -9.65 2.94 -15.09
C ASN A 25 -8.24 2.99 -15.69
N GLU A 26 -7.60 4.16 -15.70
CA GLU A 26 -6.23 4.31 -16.17
C GLU A 26 -5.24 3.81 -15.14
N THR A 27 -4.09 3.35 -15.62
CA THR A 27 -3.01 2.85 -14.79
C THR A 27 -1.68 3.47 -15.19
N ILE A 28 -0.72 3.38 -14.27
CA ILE A 28 0.66 3.80 -14.48
C ILE A 28 1.53 2.56 -14.39
N SER A 29 2.42 2.36 -15.36
CA SER A 29 3.40 1.27 -15.31
C SER A 29 4.43 1.52 -14.22
N VAL A 30 4.76 0.46 -13.48
CA VAL A 30 5.85 0.47 -12.50
C VAL A 30 6.96 -0.42 -13.05
N ASN A 31 8.14 0.16 -13.15
CA ASN A 31 9.29 -0.51 -13.75
C ASN A 31 10.38 -0.74 -12.71
N ASN A 32 11.09 -1.86 -12.83
CA ASN A 32 12.30 -2.09 -12.05
C ASN A 32 13.38 -1.13 -12.60
N PRO A 33 13.92 -0.20 -11.82
CA PRO A 33 14.87 0.78 -12.33
C PRO A 33 16.22 0.18 -12.73
N ALA A 34 16.55 -1.01 -12.28
CA ALA A 34 17.79 -1.69 -12.65
C ALA A 34 17.69 -2.39 -13.99
N SER A 35 16.58 -3.11 -14.25
CA SER A 35 16.38 -3.87 -15.48
C SER A 35 15.53 -3.14 -16.52
N LEU A 36 14.79 -2.12 -16.10
CA LEU A 36 13.81 -1.37 -16.89
C LEU A 36 12.58 -2.19 -17.32
N GLU A 37 12.44 -3.40 -16.81
CA GLU A 37 11.28 -4.24 -17.08
C GLU A 37 10.06 -3.76 -16.27
N GLU A 38 8.90 -3.83 -16.89
CA GLU A 38 7.63 -3.56 -16.18
C GLU A 38 7.35 -4.67 -15.18
N ILE A 39 7.17 -4.30 -13.94
CA ILE A 39 6.91 -5.26 -12.85
C ILE A 39 5.44 -5.27 -12.44
N GLY A 40 4.67 -4.27 -12.82
CA GLY A 40 3.26 -4.17 -12.52
C GLY A 40 2.70 -2.82 -12.88
N THR A 41 1.49 -2.57 -12.42
CA THR A 41 0.80 -1.29 -12.62
C THR A 41 0.19 -0.80 -11.32
N VAL A 42 -0.02 0.51 -11.24
CA VAL A 42 -0.79 1.13 -10.16
C VAL A 42 -1.87 2.01 -10.77
N PRO A 43 -2.97 2.28 -10.06
CA PRO A 43 -4.02 3.14 -10.59
C PRO A 43 -3.49 4.56 -10.79
N LYS A 44 -3.85 5.16 -11.93
CA LYS A 44 -3.58 6.58 -12.18
C LYS A 44 -4.72 7.38 -11.54
N CYS A 45 -4.62 7.58 -10.23
CA CYS A 45 -5.63 8.28 -9.46
C CYS A 45 -5.57 9.78 -9.70
N GLY A 46 -6.73 10.42 -9.58
CA GLY A 46 -6.86 11.85 -9.73
C GLY A 46 -7.49 12.50 -8.50
N LYS A 47 -8.13 13.64 -8.72
CA LYS A 47 -8.72 14.43 -7.67
C LYS A 47 -9.78 13.68 -6.87
N ASP A 48 -10.60 12.87 -7.54
CA ASP A 48 -11.71 12.16 -6.89
C ASP A 48 -11.19 11.15 -5.86
N GLU A 49 -10.21 10.36 -6.21
CA GLU A 49 -9.61 9.38 -5.30
C GLU A 49 -8.85 10.06 -4.17
N ALA A 50 -8.13 11.15 -4.47
CA ALA A 50 -7.45 11.93 -3.44
C ALA A 50 -8.44 12.51 -2.43
N THR A 51 -9.57 13.06 -2.89
CA THR A 51 -10.62 13.58 -2.04
C THR A 51 -11.22 12.46 -1.17
N LEU A 52 -11.52 11.32 -1.76
CA LEU A 52 -12.04 10.17 -1.03
C LEU A 52 -11.07 9.71 0.07
N ALA A 53 -9.77 9.67 -0.23
CA ALA A 53 -8.76 9.29 0.75
C ALA A 53 -8.70 10.26 1.92
N ILE A 54 -8.73 11.57 1.64
CA ILE A 54 -8.72 12.61 2.66
C ILE A 54 -9.97 12.53 3.54
N GLU A 55 -11.12 12.40 2.94
CA GLU A 55 -12.38 12.30 3.67
C GLU A 55 -12.43 11.06 4.56
N SER A 56 -11.93 9.92 4.05
CA SER A 56 -11.86 8.67 4.81
C SER A 56 -10.94 8.81 6.02
N ALA A 57 -9.78 9.42 5.83
CA ALA A 57 -8.84 9.69 6.91
C ALA A 57 -9.43 10.63 7.97
N GLN A 58 -10.13 11.67 7.52
CA GLN A 58 -10.77 12.63 8.42
C GLN A 58 -11.87 11.98 9.25
N LYS A 59 -12.65 11.10 8.68
CA LYS A 59 -13.68 10.34 9.41
C LYS A 59 -13.09 9.38 10.43
N ALA A 60 -11.95 8.77 10.13
CA ALA A 60 -11.29 7.83 11.02
C ALA A 60 -10.57 8.52 12.18
N PHE A 61 -10.16 9.76 12.02
CA PHE A 61 -9.32 10.48 12.99
C PHE A 61 -9.94 10.59 14.38
N PRO A 62 -11.24 11.00 14.55
CA PRO A 62 -11.80 11.17 15.89
C PRO A 62 -11.74 9.89 16.74
N GLU A 63 -12.06 8.75 16.17
CA GLU A 63 -12.02 7.48 16.87
C GLU A 63 -10.58 7.10 17.23
N TRP A 64 -9.65 7.28 16.31
CA TRP A 64 -8.24 6.97 16.55
C TRP A 64 -7.64 7.85 17.67
N LYS A 65 -7.88 9.16 17.60
CA LYS A 65 -7.31 10.08 18.59
C LYS A 65 -7.94 9.89 19.98
N ALA A 66 -9.16 9.37 20.05
CA ALA A 66 -9.85 9.11 21.31
C ALA A 66 -9.28 7.89 22.03
N LYS A 67 -8.56 7.02 21.35
CA LYS A 67 -7.91 5.87 21.96
C LYS A 67 -6.77 6.31 22.87
N SER A 68 -6.55 5.56 23.97
CA SER A 68 -5.40 5.80 24.84
C SER A 68 -4.09 5.48 24.09
N ALA A 69 -2.98 6.00 24.60
CA ALA A 69 -1.66 5.66 24.06
C ALA A 69 -1.43 4.15 24.07
N LYS A 70 -1.87 3.48 25.12
CA LYS A 70 -1.76 2.01 25.24
C LYS A 70 -2.56 1.29 24.15
N GLU A 71 -3.79 1.70 23.91
CA GLU A 71 -4.63 1.10 22.87
C GLU A 71 -4.02 1.28 21.47
N ARG A 72 -3.52 2.48 21.17
CA ARG A 72 -2.83 2.73 19.91
C ARG A 72 -1.56 1.89 19.78
N SER A 73 -0.79 1.76 20.85
CA SER A 73 0.45 0.98 20.83
C SER A 73 0.17 -0.50 20.58
N ILE A 74 -0.92 -1.04 21.10
CA ILE A 74 -1.30 -2.44 20.86
C ILE A 74 -1.58 -2.68 19.38
N ILE A 75 -2.29 -1.76 18.72
CA ILE A 75 -2.57 -1.86 17.28
C ILE A 75 -1.28 -1.76 16.46
N LEU A 76 -0.41 -0.80 16.79
CA LEU A 76 0.87 -0.63 16.11
C LEU A 76 1.78 -1.84 16.33
N ARG A 77 1.73 -2.46 17.50
CA ARG A 77 2.51 -3.66 17.77
C ARG A 77 2.05 -4.85 16.93
N LYS A 78 0.75 -5.00 16.73
CA LYS A 78 0.22 -6.02 15.82
C LYS A 78 0.72 -5.81 14.40
N TRP A 79 0.76 -4.58 13.94
CA TRP A 79 1.30 -4.24 12.61
C TRP A 79 2.78 -4.60 12.53
N PHE A 80 3.55 -4.26 13.56
CA PHE A 80 4.97 -4.63 13.65
C PHE A 80 5.15 -6.16 13.53
N ASP A 81 4.35 -6.93 14.25
CA ASP A 81 4.43 -8.39 14.19
C ASP A 81 4.11 -8.92 12.79
N LEU A 82 3.11 -8.36 12.12
CA LEU A 82 2.75 -8.75 10.76
C LEU A 82 3.87 -8.43 9.77
N ILE A 83 4.51 -7.28 9.91
CA ILE A 83 5.65 -6.91 9.07
C ILE A 83 6.78 -7.93 9.25
N ASN A 84 7.09 -8.30 10.48
CA ASN A 84 8.12 -9.28 10.76
C ASN A 84 7.80 -10.67 10.20
N GLN A 85 6.53 -11.09 10.30
CA GLN A 85 6.09 -12.36 9.73
C GLN A 85 6.21 -12.41 8.21
N ASN A 86 6.14 -11.26 7.54
CA ASN A 86 6.19 -11.14 6.09
C ASN A 86 7.48 -10.48 5.61
N HIS A 87 8.50 -10.46 6.45
CA HIS A 87 9.75 -9.74 6.21
C HIS A 87 10.39 -10.09 4.88
N GLU A 88 10.52 -11.38 4.56
CA GLU A 88 11.21 -11.81 3.35
C GLU A 88 10.49 -11.34 2.08
N GLU A 89 9.19 -11.53 2.00
CA GLU A 89 8.42 -11.11 0.82
C GLU A 89 8.42 -9.59 0.66
N LEU A 90 8.28 -8.85 1.76
CA LEU A 90 8.34 -7.38 1.73
C LEU A 90 9.70 -6.88 1.27
N ALA A 91 10.78 -7.51 1.73
CA ALA A 91 12.14 -7.16 1.31
C ALA A 91 12.33 -7.40 -0.19
N GLN A 92 11.82 -8.50 -0.70
CA GLN A 92 11.90 -8.82 -2.14
C GLN A 92 11.11 -7.82 -2.99
N ILE A 93 9.91 -7.46 -2.56
CA ILE A 93 9.10 -6.44 -3.25
C ILE A 93 9.87 -5.12 -3.31
N MET A 94 10.42 -4.70 -2.19
CA MET A 94 11.18 -3.45 -2.10
C MET A 94 12.40 -3.46 -3.03
N THR A 95 13.14 -4.55 -3.06
CA THR A 95 14.30 -4.70 -3.94
C THR A 95 13.90 -4.63 -5.42
N ILE A 96 12.82 -5.30 -5.80
CA ILE A 96 12.35 -5.32 -7.18
C ILE A 96 11.88 -3.93 -7.62
N GLU A 97 11.16 -3.23 -6.77
CA GLU A 97 10.64 -1.90 -7.09
C GLU A 97 11.72 -0.82 -7.13
N GLN A 98 12.72 -0.93 -6.27
CA GLN A 98 13.80 0.07 -6.20
C GLN A 98 15.04 -0.29 -6.97
N GLY A 99 15.17 -1.53 -7.41
CA GLY A 99 16.35 -2.00 -8.14
C GLY A 99 17.60 -2.15 -7.28
N LYS A 100 17.46 -2.14 -5.96
CA LYS A 100 18.59 -2.33 -5.04
C LYS A 100 18.78 -3.81 -4.71
N PRO A 101 20.04 -4.22 -4.47
CA PRO A 101 20.32 -5.57 -4.04
C PRO A 101 19.80 -5.88 -2.63
#